data_237a8e53a0da263b55d220bf4c13ad07
#
_entry.id   237a8e53a0da263b55d220bf4c13ad07
#
_cell.length_a   1.000
_cell.length_b   1.000
_cell.length_c   1.000
_cell.angle_alpha   90.00
_cell.angle_beta   90.00
_cell.angle_gamma   90.00
#
_symmetry.space_group_name_H-M   'P 1'
#
loop_
_entity.id
_entity.type
_entity.pdbx_description
1 polymer ?
#
loop_
_entity_poly.entity_id
_entity_poly.type
_entity_poly.pdbx_seq_one_letter_code
_entity_poly.pdbx_strand_id
1 'polypeptide(L)'
;MVICPSWNCFQLIVDCESLHYIPLFTHTRKHFFTRNNTSTLSNFSKAGPKLSGYLPSFSNVPNIYGLYVDYNHLVGTIPSNFLKSSLKTNLITISHNLLTGEVPLELAQLNNLHIEMEGNKLTDMDERFCEQLDWMDGLVSNYSCDALMCPPGYVSEYGRQNSTDTACQKCDSSATPPPYWGRISCDDIVDDREILELLYSETKGGDWYNDENWLKTDDFCTWYGVECRDGVSVQAIRLGANNLVGTPPKELFLLKQLHTLWLNSNPIVFKFEGIGKAQNLIDLRLDATGLKDTFGVGEAKHLIKLDLKYNQISGGFPSELRNLEKLESLSLTDNRCVCCYLRI
;
A
#
# COMPACT_ATOMS: atom_id res chain seq x y z
N MET A 1 -11.30 33.89 1.89
CA MET A 1 -12.07 32.78 1.34
C MET A 1 -11.25 32.20 0.19
N VAL A 2 -10.45 31.20 0.44
CA VAL A 2 -9.62 30.55 -0.57
C VAL A 2 -10.26 29.19 -0.81
N ILE A 3 -10.71 28.96 -2.02
CA ILE A 3 -11.32 27.70 -2.45
C ILE A 3 -10.17 26.75 -2.79
N CYS A 4 -10.07 25.66 -2.10
CA CYS A 4 -9.11 24.58 -2.42
C CYS A 4 -9.67 23.77 -3.61
N PRO A 5 -8.97 23.68 -4.76
CA PRO A 5 -9.50 23.01 -5.94
C PRO A 5 -9.19 21.49 -6.00
N SER A 6 -8.65 20.88 -4.99
CA SER A 6 -8.38 19.45 -5.00
C SER A 6 -8.45 18.83 -3.58
N TRP A 7 -9.04 17.67 -3.51
CA TRP A 7 -9.40 16.84 -2.37
C TRP A 7 -8.19 16.28 -1.60
N ASN A 8 -7.49 17.10 -0.81
CA ASN A 8 -6.48 16.60 0.12
C ASN A 8 -6.37 17.57 1.30
N CYS A 9 -7.29 17.45 2.25
CA CYS A 9 -7.24 18.21 3.49
C CYS A 9 -7.00 17.27 4.66
N PHE A 10 -5.82 17.40 5.27
CA PHE A 10 -5.44 16.68 6.49
C PHE A 10 -5.89 17.45 7.73
N GLN A 11 -6.28 16.74 8.77
CA GLN A 11 -6.53 17.34 10.09
C GLN A 11 -5.27 17.20 10.93
N LEU A 12 -4.53 18.28 11.04
CA LEU A 12 -3.42 18.45 11.98
C LEU A 12 -3.97 18.90 13.32
N ILE A 13 -3.74 18.14 14.36
CA ILE A 13 -3.97 18.58 15.74
C ILE A 13 -2.64 19.13 16.23
N VAL A 14 -2.54 20.45 16.28
CA VAL A 14 -1.38 21.16 16.82
C VAL A 14 -1.76 21.71 18.18
N ASP A 15 -0.98 21.44 19.21
CA ASP A 15 -1.19 21.98 20.53
C ASP A 15 -0.90 23.50 20.51
N CYS A 16 -1.92 24.31 20.86
CA CYS A 16 -1.97 25.73 20.59
C CYS A 16 -1.38 26.58 21.70
N GLU A 17 -0.07 26.58 21.90
CA GLU A 17 0.56 27.68 22.68
C GLU A 17 1.40 28.66 21.86
N SER A 18 1.52 28.46 20.53
CA SER A 18 2.16 29.45 19.65
C SER A 18 1.63 29.36 18.23
N LEU A 19 0.47 29.99 18.00
CA LEU A 19 -0.20 30.05 16.73
C LEU A 19 0.53 30.96 15.73
N HIS A 20 1.06 30.37 14.67
CA HIS A 20 1.10 31.04 13.36
C HIS A 20 0.24 30.20 12.40
N TYR A 21 -0.80 30.81 11.91
CA TYR A 21 -1.88 30.25 11.09
C TYR A 21 -1.37 29.41 9.91
N ILE A 22 -1.80 28.14 9.85
CA ILE A 22 -1.89 27.38 8.61
C ILE A 22 -3.37 27.18 8.34
N PRO A 23 -3.93 27.69 7.22
CA PRO A 23 -5.35 27.51 6.93
C PRO A 23 -5.61 26.09 6.44
N LEU A 24 -6.26 25.29 7.27
CA LEU A 24 -6.82 24.00 6.94
C LEU A 24 -8.32 24.16 6.71
N PHE A 25 -8.78 23.89 5.51
CA PHE A 25 -10.20 23.90 5.20
C PHE A 25 -10.72 22.49 4.96
N THR A 26 -11.64 22.10 5.82
CA THR A 26 -12.51 20.94 5.61
C THR A 26 -13.92 21.41 5.34
N HIS A 27 -14.56 20.89 4.32
CA HIS A 27 -16.01 20.86 4.27
C HIS A 27 -16.49 19.66 5.11
N THR A 28 -17.26 19.99 6.12
CA THR A 28 -18.04 19.20 7.09
C THR A 28 -17.38 18.92 8.44
N ARG A 29 -17.87 19.72 9.42
CA ARG A 29 -17.80 19.62 10.89
C ARG A 29 -16.44 19.89 11.54
N LYS A 30 -16.37 21.09 12.12
CA LYS A 30 -15.38 21.51 13.11
C LYS A 30 -15.52 20.63 14.36
N HIS A 31 -14.51 19.84 14.67
CA HIS A 31 -14.31 19.31 16.01
C HIS A 31 -13.04 19.93 16.58
N PHE A 32 -13.23 20.81 17.56
CA PHE A 32 -12.14 21.30 18.39
C PHE A 32 -11.94 20.31 19.53
N PHE A 33 -10.73 19.83 19.74
CA PHE A 33 -10.36 19.05 20.91
C PHE A 33 -9.55 19.90 21.87
N THR A 34 -10.06 20.10 23.06
CA THR A 34 -9.34 20.63 24.20
C THR A 34 -8.73 19.46 25.01
N ARG A 35 -7.54 19.68 25.48
CA ARG A 35 -6.80 18.77 26.37
C ARG A 35 -7.64 18.43 27.58
N ASN A 36 -8.15 17.21 27.69
CA ASN A 36 -8.46 16.46 28.91
C ASN A 36 -9.34 15.26 28.56
N ASN A 37 -8.71 14.13 28.27
CA ASN A 37 -9.18 12.76 28.41
C ASN A 37 -8.54 11.86 27.36
N THR A 38 -7.43 11.27 27.70
CA THR A 38 -6.66 10.32 26.87
C THR A 38 -7.33 8.97 26.67
N SER A 39 -8.49 8.73 27.29
CA SER A 39 -9.18 7.42 27.23
C SER A 39 -10.32 7.33 26.21
N THR A 40 -10.62 8.39 25.46
CA THR A 40 -11.76 8.41 24.50
C THR A 40 -11.35 8.53 23.04
N LEU A 41 -10.07 8.63 22.71
CA LEU A 41 -9.60 8.83 21.33
C LEU A 41 -9.60 7.57 20.45
N SER A 42 -9.64 6.38 21.05
CA SER A 42 -9.63 5.10 20.30
C SER A 42 -10.94 4.79 19.56
N ASN A 43 -12.03 5.48 19.83
CA ASN A 43 -13.34 5.20 19.23
C ASN A 43 -13.75 6.15 18.09
N PHE A 44 -13.01 7.23 17.83
CA PHE A 44 -13.37 8.20 16.79
C PHE A 44 -12.80 7.86 15.39
N SER A 45 -11.79 7.04 15.29
CA SER A 45 -11.15 6.67 14.02
C SER A 45 -11.96 5.67 13.18
N LYS A 46 -12.95 4.98 13.74
CA LYS A 46 -13.68 3.92 13.04
C LYS A 46 -14.95 4.36 12.29
N ALA A 47 -15.40 5.60 12.40
CA ALA A 47 -16.75 5.99 11.93
C ALA A 47 -16.83 7.24 11.04
N GLY A 48 -15.71 7.77 10.52
CA GLY A 48 -15.68 8.95 9.63
C GLY A 48 -15.04 8.66 8.28
N PRO A 49 -15.19 9.57 7.29
CA PRO A 49 -14.44 9.45 6.03
C PRO A 49 -12.93 9.45 6.33
N LYS A 50 -12.24 8.41 5.88
CA LYS A 50 -10.81 8.23 6.11
C LYS A 50 -10.01 9.16 5.20
N LEU A 51 -8.87 9.66 5.72
CA LEU A 51 -7.92 10.43 4.93
C LEU A 51 -7.23 9.51 3.92
N SER A 52 -7.12 9.95 2.68
CA SER A 52 -6.43 9.23 1.60
C SER A 52 -5.39 10.13 0.92
N GLY A 53 -4.52 9.54 0.09
CA GLY A 53 -3.44 10.22 -0.59
C GLY A 53 -2.10 10.05 0.12
N TYR A 54 -1.08 10.80 -0.30
CA TYR A 54 0.28 10.67 0.22
C TYR A 54 0.45 11.37 1.57
N LEU A 55 1.26 10.78 2.45
CA LEU A 55 1.69 11.42 3.69
C LEU A 55 2.57 12.65 3.36
N PRO A 56 2.18 13.88 3.74
CA PRO A 56 2.99 15.06 3.49
C PRO A 56 4.27 15.05 4.32
N SER A 57 5.33 15.68 3.83
CA SER A 57 6.62 15.72 4.53
C SER A 57 6.61 16.55 5.82
N PHE A 58 5.72 17.52 5.95
CA PHE A 58 5.72 18.50 7.05
C PHE A 58 7.09 19.18 7.31
N SER A 59 8.00 19.11 6.33
CA SER A 59 9.38 19.58 6.44
C SER A 59 9.51 21.09 6.71
N ASN A 60 8.48 21.88 6.39
CA ASN A 60 8.45 23.34 6.60
C ASN A 60 7.60 23.76 7.80
N VAL A 61 7.22 22.82 8.68
CA VAL A 61 6.38 23.09 9.85
C VAL A 61 7.18 22.88 11.12
N PRO A 62 7.80 23.94 11.69
CA PRO A 62 8.84 23.80 12.74
C PRO A 62 8.30 23.48 14.13
N ASN A 63 7.01 23.59 14.37
CA ASN A 63 6.42 23.51 15.70
C ASN A 63 5.36 22.39 15.84
N ILE A 64 5.48 21.32 15.07
CA ILE A 64 4.65 20.14 15.30
C ILE A 64 5.15 19.44 16.57
N TYR A 65 4.29 19.30 17.56
CA TYR A 65 4.55 18.55 18.77
C TYR A 65 4.08 17.11 18.67
N GLY A 66 2.86 16.90 18.13
CA GLY A 66 2.29 15.58 17.87
C GLY A 66 1.58 15.53 16.53
N LEU A 67 1.69 14.38 15.85
CA LEU A 67 1.01 14.09 14.59
C LEU A 67 0.21 12.80 14.76
N TYR A 68 -1.11 12.86 14.53
CA TYR A 68 -2.06 11.77 14.72
C TYR A 68 -2.84 11.55 13.43
N VAL A 69 -2.44 10.56 12.65
CA VAL A 69 -3.09 10.20 11.37
C VAL A 69 -3.25 8.69 11.23
N ASP A 70 -3.31 7.98 12.33
CA ASP A 70 -3.56 6.53 12.38
C ASP A 70 -4.95 6.15 11.86
N TYR A 71 -5.13 4.88 11.49
CA TYR A 71 -6.39 4.32 10.99
C TYR A 71 -6.99 5.07 9.81
N ASN A 72 -6.17 5.45 8.83
CA ASN A 72 -6.57 6.11 7.58
C ASN A 72 -6.16 5.28 6.35
N HIS A 73 -6.35 5.84 5.16
CA HIS A 73 -5.94 5.24 3.89
C HIS A 73 -4.79 6.02 3.24
N LEU A 74 -3.79 6.42 4.04
CA LEU A 74 -2.61 7.09 3.53
C LEU A 74 -1.71 6.10 2.80
N VAL A 75 -1.24 6.47 1.61
CA VAL A 75 -0.47 5.62 0.68
C VAL A 75 0.92 6.16 0.41
N GLY A 76 1.76 5.36 -0.27
CA GLY A 76 3.12 5.72 -0.64
C GLY A 76 4.10 5.61 0.51
N THR A 77 5.28 6.20 0.36
CA THR A 77 6.35 6.11 1.36
C THR A 77 6.27 7.24 2.40
N ILE A 78 6.82 7.00 3.58
CA ILE A 78 7.12 8.08 4.52
C ILE A 78 8.21 8.96 3.86
N PRO A 79 7.98 10.28 3.68
CA PRO A 79 8.96 11.13 2.99
C PRO A 79 10.31 11.19 3.71
N SER A 80 11.44 11.16 3.00
CA SER A 80 12.79 11.25 3.57
C SER A 80 13.05 12.54 4.37
N ASN A 81 12.34 13.61 4.06
CA ASN A 81 12.41 14.88 4.79
C ASN A 81 11.25 15.07 5.79
N PHE A 82 10.60 13.96 6.20
CA PHE A 82 9.47 13.98 7.11
C PHE A 82 9.85 14.64 8.44
N LEU A 83 9.10 15.68 8.83
CA LEU A 83 9.28 16.46 10.04
C LEU A 83 10.69 17.09 10.23
N LYS A 84 11.47 17.24 9.17
CA LYS A 84 12.87 17.70 9.20
C LYS A 84 13.11 18.98 10.03
N SER A 85 12.17 19.91 10.04
CA SER A 85 12.27 21.18 10.78
C SER A 85 11.63 21.12 12.16
N SER A 86 10.99 20.00 12.54
CA SER A 86 10.17 19.91 13.74
C SER A 86 10.84 19.06 14.83
N LEU A 87 12.01 19.50 15.31
CA LEU A 87 12.82 18.77 16.29
C LEU A 87 12.18 18.63 17.68
N LYS A 88 11.01 19.22 17.89
CA LYS A 88 10.25 19.12 19.15
C LYS A 88 9.14 18.07 19.08
N THR A 89 8.98 17.42 17.93
CA THR A 89 7.98 16.35 17.78
C THR A 89 8.40 15.17 18.65
N ASN A 90 7.50 14.74 19.52
CA ASN A 90 7.72 13.61 20.40
C ASN A 90 6.62 12.55 20.31
N LEU A 91 5.58 12.77 19.51
CA LEU A 91 4.51 11.81 19.33
C LEU A 91 4.07 11.77 17.87
N ILE A 92 4.16 10.58 17.26
CA ILE A 92 3.72 10.32 15.89
C ILE A 92 2.88 9.04 15.90
N THR A 93 1.64 9.12 15.43
CA THR A 93 0.80 7.94 15.18
C THR A 93 0.40 7.91 13.71
N ILE A 94 1.04 7.05 12.95
CA ILE A 94 0.80 6.80 11.52
C ILE A 94 0.41 5.34 11.28
N SER A 95 0.14 4.58 12.33
CA SER A 95 -0.23 3.18 12.29
C SER A 95 -1.53 2.93 11.50
N HIS A 96 -1.75 1.69 11.08
CA HIS A 96 -2.96 1.28 10.35
C HIS A 96 -3.30 2.19 9.17
N ASN A 97 -2.32 2.37 8.27
CA ASN A 97 -2.44 3.01 6.97
C ASN A 97 -1.91 2.05 5.88
N LEU A 98 -1.71 2.55 4.68
CA LEU A 98 -1.21 1.79 3.53
C LEU A 98 0.20 2.27 3.12
N LEU A 99 0.97 2.74 4.09
CA LEU A 99 2.31 3.26 3.86
C LEU A 99 3.26 2.10 3.50
N THR A 100 4.13 2.34 2.52
CA THR A 100 5.07 1.37 1.95
C THR A 100 6.52 1.84 2.06
N GLY A 101 7.47 0.97 1.72
CA GLY A 101 8.89 1.31 1.67
C GLY A 101 9.56 1.36 3.04
N GLU A 102 10.68 2.07 3.11
CA GLU A 102 11.55 2.13 4.27
C GLU A 102 11.14 3.25 5.25
N VAL A 103 11.40 3.05 6.54
CA VAL A 103 11.30 4.11 7.55
C VAL A 103 12.47 5.08 7.37
N PRO A 104 12.23 6.40 7.14
CA PRO A 104 13.31 7.36 6.89
C PRO A 104 14.23 7.53 8.08
N LEU A 105 15.53 7.36 7.88
CA LEU A 105 16.54 7.46 8.94
C LEU A 105 16.59 8.83 9.59
N GLU A 106 16.16 9.86 8.90
CA GLU A 106 16.07 11.23 9.40
C GLU A 106 15.22 11.35 10.67
N LEU A 107 14.32 10.41 10.93
CA LEU A 107 13.55 10.35 12.17
C LEU A 107 14.45 10.11 13.41
N ALA A 108 15.60 9.47 13.25
CA ALA A 108 16.54 9.23 14.36
C ALA A 108 17.12 10.51 15.00
N GLN A 109 16.93 11.68 14.37
CA GLN A 109 17.27 12.98 14.97
C GLN A 109 16.31 13.44 16.06
N LEU A 110 15.13 12.83 16.17
CA LEU A 110 14.12 13.17 17.16
C LEU A 110 14.45 12.48 18.50
N ASN A 111 14.32 13.20 19.61
CA ASN A 111 14.57 12.66 20.94
C ASN A 111 13.26 12.36 21.66
N ASN A 112 13.25 11.36 22.54
CA ASN A 112 12.10 10.95 23.32
C ASN A 112 10.85 10.72 22.44
N LEU A 113 11.03 10.13 21.25
CA LEU A 113 9.96 9.95 20.29
C LEU A 113 9.10 8.73 20.66
N HIS A 114 7.81 8.94 20.76
CA HIS A 114 6.82 7.86 20.73
C HIS A 114 6.25 7.79 19.30
N ILE A 115 6.50 6.70 18.60
CA ILE A 115 6.07 6.53 17.20
C ILE A 115 5.37 5.20 16.99
N GLU A 116 4.13 5.26 16.50
CA GLU A 116 3.32 4.10 16.15
C GLU A 116 3.22 4.00 14.63
N MET A 117 3.76 2.92 14.06
CA MET A 117 3.88 2.70 12.61
C MET A 117 3.32 1.34 12.18
N GLU A 118 2.94 0.50 13.12
CA GLU A 118 2.42 -0.86 12.89
C GLU A 118 1.16 -0.85 12.01
N GLY A 119 0.84 -2.01 11.39
CA GLY A 119 -0.32 -2.12 10.51
C GLY A 119 -0.18 -1.37 9.17
N ASN A 120 1.06 -1.09 8.74
CA ASN A 120 1.40 -0.57 7.42
C ASN A 120 2.08 -1.66 6.56
N LYS A 121 2.57 -1.29 5.38
CA LYS A 121 3.32 -2.16 4.47
C LYS A 121 4.80 -1.76 4.41
N LEU A 122 5.38 -1.36 5.54
CA LEU A 122 6.78 -0.94 5.65
C LEU A 122 7.69 -2.17 5.47
N THR A 123 8.68 -2.03 4.59
CA THR A 123 9.52 -3.16 4.16
C THR A 123 10.88 -3.16 4.83
N ASP A 124 11.33 -2.03 5.37
CA ASP A 124 12.61 -1.92 6.05
C ASP A 124 12.60 -0.87 7.17
N MET A 125 13.43 -1.13 8.17
CA MET A 125 13.67 -0.26 9.31
C MET A 125 15.12 -0.38 9.73
N ASP A 126 15.86 0.75 9.72
CA ASP A 126 17.29 0.80 10.06
C ASP A 126 17.53 0.43 11.52
N GLU A 127 18.52 -0.43 11.79
CA GLU A 127 18.88 -0.90 13.14
C GLU A 127 19.23 0.24 14.11
N ARG A 128 19.64 1.41 13.61
CA ARG A 128 19.93 2.60 14.44
C ARG A 128 18.72 3.12 15.22
N PHE A 129 17.51 2.80 14.80
CA PHE A 129 16.31 3.11 15.58
C PHE A 129 16.23 2.28 16.86
N CYS A 130 16.76 1.05 16.83
CA CYS A 130 16.78 0.14 17.97
C CYS A 130 17.76 0.57 19.07
N GLU A 131 18.61 1.56 18.79
CA GLU A 131 19.57 2.18 19.71
C GLU A 131 19.03 3.46 20.35
N GLN A 132 17.84 3.91 19.96
CA GLN A 132 17.17 5.10 20.51
C GLN A 132 16.49 4.75 21.85
N LEU A 133 17.27 4.58 22.90
CA LEU A 133 16.85 4.01 24.19
C LEU A 133 15.75 4.80 24.90
N ASP A 134 15.61 6.09 24.62
CA ASP A 134 14.60 6.99 25.15
C ASP A 134 13.27 6.98 24.35
N TRP A 135 13.25 6.29 23.20
CA TRP A 135 12.05 6.18 22.39
C TRP A 135 11.01 5.23 23.00
N MET A 136 9.73 5.43 22.61
CA MET A 136 8.60 4.64 23.08
C MET A 136 8.49 4.61 24.61
N ASP A 137 8.72 5.77 25.25
CA ASP A 137 8.73 5.90 26.71
C ASP A 137 9.76 4.96 27.39
N GLY A 138 10.89 4.73 26.71
CA GLY A 138 11.97 3.84 27.18
C GLY A 138 11.75 2.35 26.85
N LEU A 139 10.71 1.97 26.12
CA LEU A 139 10.49 0.57 25.75
C LEU A 139 11.58 0.04 24.81
N VAL A 140 12.19 0.91 23.98
CA VAL A 140 13.30 0.52 23.11
C VAL A 140 14.49 0.03 23.96
N SER A 141 14.74 0.57 25.15
CA SER A 141 15.78 0.08 26.05
C SER A 141 15.52 -1.35 26.55
N ASN A 142 14.25 -1.78 26.59
CA ASN A 142 13.85 -3.08 27.09
C ASN A 142 13.68 -4.13 25.98
N TYR A 143 13.18 -3.72 24.82
CA TYR A 143 12.74 -4.64 23.75
C TYR A 143 13.39 -4.35 22.39
N SER A 144 14.32 -3.37 22.32
CA SER A 144 15.03 -3.00 21.10
C SER A 144 14.06 -2.68 19.96
N CYS A 145 14.31 -3.19 18.74
CA CYS A 145 13.47 -3.00 17.57
C CYS A 145 12.02 -3.49 17.76
N ASP A 146 11.81 -4.52 18.56
CA ASP A 146 10.48 -5.08 18.79
C ASP A 146 9.54 -4.09 19.48
N ALA A 147 10.09 -3.11 20.23
CA ALA A 147 9.30 -2.01 20.79
C ALA A 147 8.69 -1.10 19.72
N LEU A 148 9.32 -1.01 18.55
CA LEU A 148 8.87 -0.19 17.42
C LEU A 148 7.94 -0.97 16.51
N MET A 149 8.38 -2.14 16.03
CA MET A 149 7.61 -3.02 15.17
C MET A 149 8.16 -4.44 15.22
N CYS A 150 7.28 -5.45 15.19
CA CYS A 150 7.71 -6.83 15.00
C CYS A 150 8.36 -7.01 13.62
N PRO A 151 9.49 -7.75 13.54
CA PRO A 151 10.18 -7.97 12.28
C PRO A 151 9.36 -8.86 11.32
N PRO A 152 9.69 -8.88 10.01
CA PRO A 152 9.04 -9.75 9.05
C PRO A 152 9.02 -11.21 9.49
N GLY A 153 7.86 -11.85 9.37
CA GLY A 153 7.64 -13.24 9.84
C GLY A 153 7.29 -13.38 11.31
N TYR A 154 7.19 -12.25 12.02
CA TYR A 154 6.73 -12.22 13.41
C TYR A 154 5.51 -11.32 13.55
N VAL A 155 4.70 -11.57 14.56
CA VAL A 155 3.49 -10.83 14.87
C VAL A 155 3.32 -10.63 16.37
N SER A 156 2.59 -9.59 16.75
CA SER A 156 2.00 -9.45 18.07
C SER A 156 0.63 -8.79 17.95
N GLU A 157 -0.20 -8.85 18.99
CA GLU A 157 -1.51 -8.20 19.00
C GLU A 157 -1.48 -6.72 18.61
N TYR A 158 -0.37 -6.05 18.92
CA TYR A 158 -0.16 -4.62 18.64
C TYR A 158 0.81 -4.38 17.46
N GLY A 159 1.27 -5.42 16.75
CA GLY A 159 2.32 -5.30 15.74
C GLY A 159 3.69 -4.91 16.28
N ARG A 160 3.83 -4.76 17.60
CA ARG A 160 5.05 -4.43 18.35
C ARG A 160 5.02 -4.99 19.77
N GLN A 161 6.15 -5.04 20.42
CA GLN A 161 6.24 -5.45 21.82
C GLN A 161 6.14 -4.23 22.75
N ASN A 162 5.13 -4.18 23.60
CA ASN A 162 4.95 -3.14 24.60
C ASN A 162 5.01 -3.67 26.06
N SER A 163 5.05 -5.00 26.22
CA SER A 163 5.19 -5.68 27.51
C SER A 163 5.81 -7.07 27.31
N THR A 164 6.09 -7.78 28.39
CA THR A 164 6.54 -9.18 28.32
C THR A 164 5.49 -10.11 27.70
N ASP A 165 4.20 -9.81 27.85
CA ASP A 165 3.10 -10.63 27.38
C ASP A 165 2.77 -10.42 25.89
N THR A 166 3.31 -9.36 25.30
CA THR A 166 3.08 -8.97 23.89
C THR A 166 4.31 -9.15 23.02
N ALA A 167 5.20 -10.09 23.38
CA ALA A 167 6.40 -10.39 22.60
C ALA A 167 6.06 -10.75 21.15
N CYS A 168 6.91 -10.32 20.21
CA CYS A 168 6.80 -10.68 18.81
C CYS A 168 6.97 -12.20 18.63
N GLN A 169 5.92 -12.89 18.21
CA GLN A 169 5.86 -14.33 18.04
C GLN A 169 6.08 -14.72 16.59
N LYS A 170 6.92 -15.74 16.35
CA LYS A 170 7.19 -16.24 15.01
C LYS A 170 5.95 -16.90 14.42
N CYS A 171 5.66 -16.62 13.16
CA CYS A 171 4.59 -17.28 12.43
C CYS A 171 4.97 -18.71 12.04
N ASP A 172 4.11 -19.68 12.36
CA ASP A 172 4.31 -21.12 12.06
C ASP A 172 3.85 -21.50 10.64
N SER A 173 3.50 -20.53 9.78
CA SER A 173 2.95 -20.84 8.47
C SER A 173 4.04 -21.34 7.51
N SER A 174 3.70 -22.39 6.74
CA SER A 174 4.51 -22.91 5.63
C SER A 174 4.53 -21.96 4.43
N ALA A 175 3.71 -20.92 4.43
CA ALA A 175 3.73 -19.85 3.44
C ALA A 175 4.82 -18.83 3.79
N THR A 176 5.49 -18.29 2.78
CA THR A 176 6.44 -17.19 2.96
C THR A 176 5.68 -15.97 3.50
N PRO A 177 5.95 -15.53 4.73
CA PRO A 177 5.25 -14.37 5.27
C PRO A 177 5.60 -13.13 4.44
N PRO A 178 4.68 -12.17 4.28
CA PRO A 178 4.99 -10.90 3.65
C PRO A 178 6.19 -10.22 4.33
N PRO A 179 6.99 -9.49 3.57
CA PRO A 179 8.21 -8.84 4.07
C PRO A 179 7.92 -7.55 4.84
N TYR A 180 6.77 -7.45 5.51
CA TYR A 180 6.36 -6.22 6.19
C TYR A 180 6.61 -6.28 7.69
N TRP A 181 7.05 -5.16 8.23
CA TRP A 181 7.23 -4.92 9.66
C TRP A 181 5.90 -4.56 10.34
N GLY A 182 5.81 -4.83 11.64
CA GLY A 182 4.68 -4.36 12.46
C GLY A 182 3.36 -5.09 12.21
N ARG A 183 3.40 -6.38 11.88
CA ARG A 183 2.21 -7.18 11.62
C ARG A 183 1.49 -7.59 12.91
N ILE A 184 0.16 -7.63 12.84
CA ILE A 184 -0.72 -8.03 13.95
C ILE A 184 -1.27 -9.44 13.79
N SER A 185 -1.11 -10.09 12.63
CA SER A 185 -1.56 -11.46 12.35
C SER A 185 -0.58 -12.19 11.44
N CYS A 186 -0.44 -13.49 11.63
CA CYS A 186 0.30 -14.40 10.73
C CYS A 186 -0.50 -14.76 9.49
N ASP A 187 -1.81 -14.71 9.58
CA ASP A 187 -2.67 -15.04 8.45
C ASP A 187 -2.68 -13.88 7.46
N ASP A 188 -2.07 -14.13 6.31
CA ASP A 188 -2.24 -13.28 5.14
C ASP A 188 -3.62 -13.55 4.52
N ILE A 189 -4.65 -13.34 5.30
CA ILE A 189 -5.95 -13.08 4.71
C ILE A 189 -5.90 -11.61 4.30
N VAL A 190 -5.15 -11.37 3.22
CA VAL A 190 -5.27 -10.13 2.47
C VAL A 190 -6.67 -10.22 1.89
N ASP A 191 -7.60 -9.47 2.42
CA ASP A 191 -8.94 -9.45 1.84
C ASP A 191 -8.90 -8.73 0.47
N ASP A 192 -9.92 -8.92 -0.33
CA ASP A 192 -9.98 -8.34 -1.67
C ASP A 192 -9.81 -6.81 -1.63
N ARG A 193 -10.33 -6.16 -0.59
CA ARG A 193 -10.19 -4.73 -0.38
C ARG A 193 -8.72 -4.34 -0.18
N GLU A 194 -8.00 -5.02 0.71
CA GLU A 194 -6.60 -4.73 1.00
C GLU A 194 -5.72 -4.87 -0.26
N ILE A 195 -6.01 -5.88 -1.10
CA ILE A 195 -5.33 -6.08 -2.39
C ILE A 195 -5.58 -4.90 -3.34
N LEU A 196 -6.80 -4.40 -3.42
CA LEU A 196 -7.13 -3.24 -4.23
C LEU A 196 -6.46 -1.97 -3.70
N GLU A 197 -6.41 -1.80 -2.39
CA GLU A 197 -5.72 -0.68 -1.73
C GLU A 197 -4.21 -0.69 -2.03
N LEU A 198 -3.58 -1.88 -2.02
CA LEU A 198 -2.19 -2.06 -2.47
C LEU A 198 -2.02 -1.70 -3.95
N LEU A 199 -2.92 -2.15 -4.82
CA LEU A 199 -2.87 -1.79 -6.24
C LEU A 199 -2.92 -0.27 -6.42
N TYR A 200 -3.81 0.41 -5.70
CA TYR A 200 -3.91 1.87 -5.72
C TYR A 200 -2.60 2.53 -5.27
N SER A 201 -2.03 2.07 -4.17
CA SER A 201 -0.79 2.60 -3.60
C SER A 201 0.41 2.38 -4.54
N GLU A 202 0.65 1.15 -4.98
CA GLU A 202 1.82 0.74 -5.76
C GLU A 202 1.80 1.28 -7.20
N THR A 203 0.62 1.70 -7.69
CA THR A 203 0.48 2.24 -9.04
C THR A 203 0.07 3.71 -9.08
N LYS A 204 0.36 4.47 -8.00
CA LYS A 204 0.11 5.91 -7.86
C LYS A 204 -1.35 6.28 -8.12
N GLY A 205 -2.26 5.66 -7.41
CA GLY A 205 -3.70 5.83 -7.58
C GLY A 205 -4.20 7.26 -7.58
N GLY A 206 -3.56 8.16 -6.80
CA GLY A 206 -3.89 9.58 -6.79
C GLY A 206 -3.61 10.33 -8.10
N ASP A 207 -2.81 9.73 -9.02
CA ASP A 207 -2.48 10.29 -10.33
C ASP A 207 -3.27 9.60 -11.47
N TRP A 208 -4.17 8.67 -11.18
CA TRP A 208 -4.99 8.00 -12.18
C TRP A 208 -5.97 8.97 -12.86
N TYR A 209 -6.31 8.73 -14.12
CA TYR A 209 -7.31 9.54 -14.82
C TYR A 209 -8.71 9.38 -14.25
N ASN A 210 -9.03 8.19 -13.74
CA ASN A 210 -10.28 7.92 -13.04
C ASN A 210 -10.01 7.06 -11.81
N ASP A 211 -10.20 7.67 -10.63
CA ASP A 211 -10.12 7.05 -9.31
C ASP A 211 -11.46 7.14 -8.57
N GLU A 212 -12.57 7.21 -9.31
CA GLU A 212 -13.90 7.35 -8.73
C GLU A 212 -14.17 6.27 -7.69
N ASN A 213 -14.57 6.70 -6.50
CA ASN A 213 -14.85 5.90 -5.30
C ASN A 213 -13.64 5.20 -4.66
N TRP A 214 -12.47 5.13 -5.31
CA TRP A 214 -11.29 4.50 -4.72
C TRP A 214 -10.91 5.16 -3.40
N LEU A 215 -10.83 4.35 -2.32
CA LEU A 215 -10.55 4.78 -0.96
C LEU A 215 -11.56 5.81 -0.38
N LYS A 216 -12.63 6.14 -1.09
CA LYS A 216 -13.66 7.13 -0.71
C LYS A 216 -14.92 6.46 -0.18
N THR A 217 -15.14 5.19 -0.49
CA THR A 217 -16.28 4.39 -0.03
C THR A 217 -15.81 3.10 0.62
N ASP A 218 -16.59 2.58 1.57
CA ASP A 218 -16.30 1.28 2.19
C ASP A 218 -16.65 0.09 1.28
N ASP A 219 -17.52 0.29 0.30
CA ASP A 219 -17.87 -0.71 -0.69
C ASP A 219 -16.93 -0.63 -1.90
N PHE A 220 -15.88 -1.47 -1.91
CA PHE A 220 -14.92 -1.55 -3.01
C PHE A 220 -15.54 -2.05 -4.32
N CYS A 221 -16.69 -2.69 -4.27
CA CYS A 221 -17.40 -3.11 -5.49
C CYS A 221 -17.98 -1.92 -6.28
N THR A 222 -18.00 -0.73 -5.67
CA THR A 222 -18.39 0.53 -6.33
C THR A 222 -17.21 1.30 -6.92
N TRP A 223 -15.97 0.83 -6.71
CA TRP A 223 -14.79 1.51 -7.19
C TRP A 223 -14.64 1.37 -8.70
N TYR A 224 -14.25 2.46 -9.36
CA TYR A 224 -14.09 2.46 -10.81
C TYR A 224 -13.23 1.29 -11.30
N GLY A 225 -13.76 0.54 -12.28
CA GLY A 225 -13.07 -0.59 -12.89
C GLY A 225 -13.05 -1.87 -12.05
N VAL A 226 -13.64 -1.89 -10.87
CA VAL A 226 -13.81 -3.09 -10.04
C VAL A 226 -15.19 -3.68 -10.27
N GLU A 227 -15.25 -4.97 -10.56
CA GLU A 227 -16.50 -5.72 -10.64
C GLU A 227 -16.44 -6.86 -9.64
N CYS A 228 -17.46 -7.00 -8.82
CA CYS A 228 -17.57 -8.06 -7.85
C CYS A 228 -18.54 -9.15 -8.26
N ARG A 229 -18.25 -10.37 -7.83
CA ARG A 229 -19.18 -11.46 -7.79
C ARG A 229 -19.97 -11.38 -6.48
N ASP A 230 -21.30 -11.45 -6.59
CA ASP A 230 -22.20 -11.45 -5.42
C ASP A 230 -21.99 -10.25 -4.47
N GLY A 231 -21.44 -9.13 -4.96
CA GLY A 231 -21.21 -7.90 -4.21
C GLY A 231 -20.12 -7.98 -3.11
N VAL A 232 -19.28 -9.02 -3.08
CA VAL A 232 -18.31 -9.24 -2.00
C VAL A 232 -16.93 -9.69 -2.45
N SER A 233 -16.79 -10.31 -3.62
CA SER A 233 -15.50 -10.82 -4.10
C SER A 233 -15.16 -10.25 -5.46
N VAL A 234 -13.93 -9.77 -5.63
CA VAL A 234 -13.46 -9.18 -6.90
C VAL A 234 -13.42 -10.24 -7.98
N GLN A 235 -14.23 -10.05 -9.04
CA GLN A 235 -14.26 -10.89 -10.21
C GLN A 235 -13.51 -10.30 -11.40
N ALA A 236 -13.53 -8.98 -11.55
CA ALA A 236 -12.78 -8.30 -12.60
C ALA A 236 -12.20 -6.98 -12.14
N ILE A 237 -11.01 -6.68 -12.67
CA ILE A 237 -10.34 -5.38 -12.55
C ILE A 237 -10.11 -4.87 -13.97
N ARG A 238 -10.72 -3.74 -14.34
CA ARG A 238 -10.60 -3.09 -15.65
C ARG A 238 -10.14 -1.66 -15.51
N LEU A 239 -8.82 -1.48 -15.49
CA LEU A 239 -8.14 -0.18 -15.32
C LEU A 239 -7.28 0.18 -16.54
N GLY A 240 -7.67 -0.30 -17.72
CA GLY A 240 -6.97 0.04 -18.98
C GLY A 240 -7.00 1.53 -19.27
N ALA A 241 -5.89 2.07 -19.79
CA ALA A 241 -5.73 3.49 -20.17
C ALA A 241 -6.05 4.48 -19.04
N ASN A 242 -5.62 4.18 -17.82
CA ASN A 242 -5.95 4.96 -16.63
C ASN A 242 -4.73 5.60 -15.91
N ASN A 243 -3.58 5.69 -16.60
CA ASN A 243 -2.35 6.30 -16.06
C ASN A 243 -1.80 5.61 -14.80
N LEU A 244 -1.95 4.30 -14.69
CA LEU A 244 -1.28 3.52 -13.65
C LEU A 244 0.24 3.59 -13.88
N VAL A 245 1.01 3.96 -12.85
CA VAL A 245 2.47 4.10 -12.90
C VAL A 245 3.09 3.38 -11.72
N GLY A 246 3.97 2.43 -11.95
CA GLY A 246 4.62 1.65 -10.88
C GLY A 246 4.53 0.16 -11.16
N THR A 247 4.61 -0.64 -10.11
CA THR A 247 4.57 -2.11 -10.22
C THR A 247 3.31 -2.62 -9.52
N PRO A 248 2.33 -3.19 -10.27
CA PRO A 248 1.17 -3.83 -9.63
C PRO A 248 1.61 -4.90 -8.63
N PRO A 249 0.98 -4.99 -7.45
CA PRO A 249 1.36 -5.93 -6.40
C PRO A 249 1.08 -7.38 -6.83
N LYS A 250 1.97 -8.30 -6.46
CA LYS A 250 1.78 -9.74 -6.71
C LYS A 250 0.59 -10.32 -5.95
N GLU A 251 0.15 -9.64 -4.91
CA GLU A 251 -1.03 -9.97 -4.11
C GLU A 251 -2.31 -9.95 -4.94
N LEU A 252 -2.36 -9.27 -6.10
CA LEU A 252 -3.46 -9.35 -7.08
C LEU A 252 -3.81 -10.80 -7.43
N PHE A 253 -2.82 -11.69 -7.45
CA PHE A 253 -3.01 -13.09 -7.78
C PHE A 253 -3.57 -13.92 -6.62
N LEU A 254 -3.78 -13.32 -5.43
CA LEU A 254 -4.47 -13.92 -4.30
C LEU A 254 -6.00 -13.70 -4.33
N LEU A 255 -6.49 -12.82 -5.21
CA LEU A 255 -7.93 -12.61 -5.41
C LEU A 255 -8.58 -13.91 -5.91
N LYS A 256 -9.30 -14.58 -5.03
CA LYS A 256 -9.82 -15.94 -5.27
C LYS A 256 -10.81 -16.04 -6.43
N GLN A 257 -11.56 -14.97 -6.70
CA GLN A 257 -12.58 -14.95 -7.75
C GLN A 257 -12.17 -14.14 -8.98
N LEU A 258 -10.91 -13.70 -9.08
CA LEU A 258 -10.44 -12.90 -10.20
C LEU A 258 -10.43 -13.72 -11.50
N HIS A 259 -11.27 -13.33 -12.46
CA HIS A 259 -11.38 -13.91 -13.79
C HIS A 259 -10.76 -13.01 -14.87
N THR A 260 -10.83 -11.70 -14.66
CA THR A 260 -10.43 -10.70 -15.66
C THR A 260 -9.51 -9.67 -15.04
N LEU A 261 -8.35 -9.46 -15.65
CA LEU A 261 -7.40 -8.43 -15.27
C LEU A 261 -6.94 -7.65 -16.50
N TRP A 262 -7.42 -6.42 -16.63
CA TRP A 262 -7.08 -5.51 -17.72
C TRP A 262 -6.34 -4.30 -17.19
N LEU A 263 -5.04 -4.27 -17.43
CA LEU A 263 -4.16 -3.16 -17.06
C LEU A 263 -3.48 -2.54 -18.28
N ASN A 264 -3.99 -2.84 -19.46
CA ASN A 264 -3.46 -2.39 -20.74
C ASN A 264 -3.37 -0.86 -20.86
N SER A 265 -2.47 -0.40 -21.73
CA SER A 265 -2.28 1.04 -22.02
C SER A 265 -1.95 1.88 -20.77
N ASN A 266 -1.15 1.32 -19.86
CA ASN A 266 -0.63 1.97 -18.67
C ASN A 266 0.89 1.83 -18.60
N PRO A 267 1.66 2.84 -18.17
CA PRO A 267 3.11 2.77 -18.03
C PRO A 267 3.52 2.02 -16.73
N ILE A 268 3.13 0.78 -16.61
CA ILE A 268 3.42 -0.08 -15.45
C ILE A 268 4.63 -0.99 -15.70
N VAL A 269 5.25 -1.46 -14.61
CA VAL A 269 6.24 -2.54 -14.64
C VAL A 269 5.55 -3.80 -14.16
N PHE A 270 4.93 -4.54 -15.08
CA PHE A 270 4.21 -5.76 -14.73
C PHE A 270 5.15 -6.94 -14.53
N LYS A 271 4.90 -7.74 -13.50
CA LYS A 271 5.61 -8.99 -13.18
C LYS A 271 4.62 -10.14 -13.06
N PHE A 272 4.99 -11.30 -13.63
CA PHE A 272 4.18 -12.51 -13.55
C PHE A 272 4.45 -13.35 -12.28
N GLU A 273 5.32 -12.89 -11.38
CA GLU A 273 5.63 -13.58 -10.13
C GLU A 273 4.36 -13.85 -9.32
N GLY A 274 4.09 -15.12 -9.01
CA GLY A 274 2.93 -15.55 -8.23
C GLY A 274 1.65 -15.74 -9.04
N ILE A 275 1.63 -15.50 -10.35
CA ILE A 275 0.43 -15.62 -11.20
C ILE A 275 -0.20 -17.02 -11.15
N GLY A 276 0.57 -18.06 -10.85
CA GLY A 276 0.05 -19.43 -10.66
C GLY A 276 -0.96 -19.57 -9.50
N LYS A 277 -1.01 -18.59 -8.58
CA LYS A 277 -2.00 -18.55 -7.49
C LYS A 277 -3.37 -18.09 -7.98
N ALA A 278 -3.45 -17.37 -9.09
CA ALA A 278 -4.69 -16.87 -9.69
C ALA A 278 -5.43 -17.98 -10.48
N GLN A 279 -5.95 -18.96 -9.77
CA GLN A 279 -6.53 -20.17 -10.38
C GLN A 279 -7.79 -19.94 -11.22
N ASN A 280 -8.43 -18.80 -11.07
CA ASN A 280 -9.63 -18.43 -11.82
C ASN A 280 -9.38 -17.38 -12.92
N LEU A 281 -8.13 -16.87 -13.06
CA LEU A 281 -7.80 -15.86 -14.05
C LEU A 281 -7.78 -16.46 -15.46
N ILE A 282 -8.69 -15.96 -16.32
CA ILE A 282 -8.89 -16.46 -17.69
C ILE A 282 -8.65 -15.38 -18.77
N ASP A 283 -8.79 -14.10 -18.47
CA ASP A 283 -8.58 -13.00 -19.43
C ASP A 283 -7.60 -11.98 -18.85
N LEU A 284 -6.37 -11.93 -19.40
CA LEU A 284 -5.31 -11.00 -19.00
C LEU A 284 -4.93 -10.10 -20.16
N ARG A 285 -5.04 -8.76 -19.98
CA ARG A 285 -4.64 -7.77 -20.98
C ARG A 285 -3.58 -6.83 -20.44
N LEU A 286 -2.43 -6.88 -21.10
CA LEU A 286 -1.25 -6.08 -20.81
C LEU A 286 -0.71 -5.41 -22.08
N ASP A 287 -1.57 -5.20 -23.08
CA ASP A 287 -1.18 -4.52 -24.30
C ASP A 287 -0.76 -3.07 -24.00
N ALA A 288 0.30 -2.60 -24.67
CA ALA A 288 0.83 -1.25 -24.52
C ALA A 288 1.21 -0.87 -23.07
N THR A 289 1.85 -1.79 -22.32
CA THR A 289 2.34 -1.52 -20.96
C THR A 289 3.86 -1.33 -20.90
N GLY A 290 4.56 -1.55 -22.03
CA GLY A 290 6.03 -1.49 -22.07
C GLY A 290 6.71 -2.78 -21.60
N LEU A 291 5.99 -3.89 -21.50
CA LEU A 291 6.48 -5.20 -21.07
C LEU A 291 7.68 -5.65 -21.93
N LYS A 292 8.75 -6.12 -21.29
CA LYS A 292 10.02 -6.49 -21.98
C LYS A 292 10.22 -7.98 -22.13
N ASP A 293 9.64 -8.78 -21.24
CA ASP A 293 9.72 -10.24 -21.22
C ASP A 293 8.43 -10.85 -20.68
N THR A 294 8.34 -12.16 -20.68
CA THR A 294 7.19 -12.93 -20.22
C THR A 294 7.57 -13.92 -19.11
N PHE A 295 8.67 -13.65 -18.41
CA PHE A 295 9.16 -14.55 -17.38
C PHE A 295 8.11 -14.83 -16.31
N GLY A 296 7.82 -16.12 -16.07
CA GLY A 296 6.81 -16.58 -15.10
C GLY A 296 5.41 -16.73 -15.67
N VAL A 297 5.09 -16.23 -16.87
CA VAL A 297 3.74 -16.34 -17.47
C VAL A 297 3.28 -17.80 -17.59
N GLY A 298 4.20 -18.74 -17.79
CA GLY A 298 3.90 -20.16 -17.92
C GLY A 298 3.22 -20.81 -16.70
N GLU A 299 3.19 -20.13 -15.57
CA GLU A 299 2.48 -20.59 -14.37
C GLU A 299 0.96 -20.29 -14.41
N ALA A 300 0.52 -19.42 -15.31
CA ALA A 300 -0.88 -19.00 -15.46
C ALA A 300 -1.72 -20.06 -16.20
N LYS A 301 -1.80 -21.28 -15.67
CA LYS A 301 -2.38 -22.48 -16.31
C LYS A 301 -3.85 -22.37 -16.72
N HIS A 302 -4.56 -21.39 -16.20
CA HIS A 302 -5.99 -21.22 -16.42
C HIS A 302 -6.33 -20.14 -17.46
N LEU A 303 -5.32 -19.41 -17.97
CA LEU A 303 -5.54 -18.38 -18.98
C LEU A 303 -6.12 -18.98 -20.27
N ILE A 304 -7.20 -18.32 -20.73
CA ILE A 304 -7.86 -18.57 -22.03
C ILE A 304 -7.48 -17.46 -23.01
N LYS A 305 -7.35 -16.22 -22.52
CA LYS A 305 -7.03 -15.04 -23.33
C LYS A 305 -5.85 -14.29 -22.75
N LEU A 306 -4.86 -14.02 -23.58
CA LEU A 306 -3.67 -13.25 -23.24
C LEU A 306 -3.35 -12.24 -24.33
N ASP A 307 -3.51 -10.95 -24.03
CA ASP A 307 -3.16 -9.87 -24.95
C ASP A 307 -1.88 -9.13 -24.47
N LEU A 308 -0.81 -9.29 -25.26
CA LEU A 308 0.51 -8.70 -25.02
C LEU A 308 0.97 -7.84 -26.21
N LYS A 309 0.06 -7.43 -27.11
CA LYS A 309 0.42 -6.61 -28.27
C LYS A 309 0.98 -5.23 -27.87
N TYR A 310 1.67 -4.57 -28.80
CA TYR A 310 2.24 -3.22 -28.59
C TYR A 310 3.16 -3.11 -27.37
N ASN A 311 4.00 -4.12 -27.15
CA ASN A 311 4.97 -4.17 -26.07
C ASN A 311 6.43 -4.17 -26.59
N GLN A 312 7.39 -4.42 -25.72
CA GLN A 312 8.80 -4.43 -26.03
C GLN A 312 9.43 -5.83 -25.85
N ILE A 313 8.60 -6.89 -25.89
CA ILE A 313 9.03 -8.26 -25.75
C ILE A 313 10.01 -8.58 -26.88
N SER A 314 11.21 -9.04 -26.53
CA SER A 314 12.32 -9.25 -27.49
C SER A 314 12.83 -10.69 -27.44
N GLY A 315 13.67 -11.06 -28.43
CA GLY A 315 14.22 -12.39 -28.56
C GLY A 315 13.37 -13.34 -29.40
N GLY A 316 13.48 -14.63 -29.15
CA GLY A 316 12.65 -15.64 -29.80
C GLY A 316 11.23 -15.71 -29.24
N PHE A 317 10.40 -16.62 -29.80
CA PHE A 317 9.08 -16.88 -29.24
C PHE A 317 9.18 -17.33 -27.77
N PRO A 318 8.48 -16.68 -26.82
CA PRO A 318 8.60 -17.04 -25.42
C PRO A 318 8.19 -18.50 -25.15
N SER A 319 9.17 -19.32 -24.74
CA SER A 319 8.95 -20.76 -24.56
C SER A 319 7.93 -21.08 -23.46
N GLU A 320 7.80 -20.24 -22.46
CA GLU A 320 6.87 -20.40 -21.34
C GLU A 320 5.40 -20.35 -21.76
N LEU A 321 5.07 -19.66 -22.86
CA LEU A 321 3.72 -19.63 -23.41
C LEU A 321 3.21 -21.01 -23.83
N ARG A 322 4.12 -21.97 -24.09
CA ARG A 322 3.75 -23.36 -24.40
C ARG A 322 3.12 -24.11 -23.21
N ASN A 323 3.32 -23.57 -22.01
CA ASN A 323 2.78 -24.15 -20.78
C ASN A 323 1.34 -23.74 -20.50
N LEU A 324 0.77 -22.84 -21.31
CA LEU A 324 -0.61 -22.34 -21.19
C LEU A 324 -1.58 -23.25 -21.94
N GLU A 325 -1.87 -24.42 -21.36
CA GLU A 325 -2.63 -25.51 -22.02
C GLU A 325 -4.07 -25.14 -22.38
N LYS A 326 -4.67 -24.13 -21.70
CA LYS A 326 -6.05 -23.66 -21.93
C LYS A 326 -6.12 -22.42 -22.81
N LEU A 327 -4.98 -21.93 -23.33
CA LEU A 327 -4.95 -20.68 -24.06
C LEU A 327 -5.59 -20.84 -25.45
N GLU A 328 -6.67 -20.11 -25.69
CA GLU A 328 -7.41 -20.07 -26.95
C GLU A 328 -7.06 -18.83 -27.79
N SER A 329 -6.68 -17.74 -27.13
CA SER A 329 -6.38 -16.47 -27.78
C SER A 329 -5.09 -15.85 -27.25
N LEU A 330 -4.10 -15.68 -28.14
CA LEU A 330 -2.83 -15.02 -27.86
C LEU A 330 -2.59 -13.91 -28.87
N SER A 331 -2.31 -12.72 -28.40
CA SER A 331 -1.86 -11.60 -29.24
C SER A 331 -0.48 -11.14 -28.82
N LEU A 332 0.48 -11.15 -29.77
CA LEU A 332 1.88 -10.70 -29.60
C LEU A 332 2.25 -9.66 -30.69
N THR A 333 1.27 -9.16 -31.44
CA THR A 333 1.48 -8.20 -32.53
C THR A 333 2.22 -6.94 -32.01
N ASP A 334 3.05 -6.35 -32.86
CA ASP A 334 3.80 -5.13 -32.56
C ASP A 334 4.69 -5.27 -31.29
N ASN A 335 5.46 -6.34 -31.24
CA ASN A 335 6.55 -6.59 -30.32
C ASN A 335 7.90 -6.62 -31.05
N ARG A 336 9.00 -6.80 -30.32
CA ARG A 336 10.38 -6.86 -30.88
C ARG A 336 10.87 -8.30 -31.05
N CYS A 337 9.96 -9.29 -31.09
CA CYS A 337 10.35 -10.68 -31.29
C CYS A 337 10.91 -10.91 -32.68
N VAL A 338 12.11 -11.51 -32.74
CA VAL A 338 12.71 -11.99 -33.99
C VAL A 338 12.11 -13.39 -34.25
N CYS A 339 11.39 -13.57 -35.35
CA CYS A 339 10.74 -14.82 -35.76
C CYS A 339 9.43 -15.21 -35.04
N CYS A 340 8.48 -14.30 -34.89
CA CYS A 340 7.12 -14.63 -34.48
C CYS A 340 6.26 -15.21 -35.64
N TYR A 341 6.86 -15.75 -36.71
CA TYR A 341 6.14 -16.53 -37.72
C TYR A 341 6.02 -17.98 -37.24
N LEU A 342 5.06 -18.24 -36.38
CA LEU A 342 4.54 -19.61 -36.22
C LEU A 342 3.42 -19.81 -37.24
N ARG A 343 3.71 -20.65 -38.27
CA ARG A 343 2.64 -21.43 -38.92
C ARG A 343 2.15 -22.43 -37.87
N ILE A 344 0.93 -22.27 -37.40
CA ILE A 344 0.18 -23.32 -36.71
C ILE A 344 -0.17 -24.39 -37.74
#